data_b179159bf1f440648869d6628a144b2b
#
_entry.id   b179159bf1f440648869d6628a144b2b
#
_cell.length_a   1.000
_cell.length_b   1.000
_cell.length_c   1.000
_cell.angle_alpha   90.00
_cell.angle_beta   90.00
_cell.angle_gamma   90.00
#
_symmetry.space_group_name_H-M   'P 1'
#
loop_
_entity.id
_entity.type
_entity.pdbx_description
1 polymer ?
#
loop_
_entity_poly.entity_id
_entity_poly.type
_entity_poly.pdbx_seq_one_letter_code
_entity_poly.pdbx_strand_id
1 'polypeptide(L)'
;MARTRRTASALPYGALDRGHLVKHLLELARRVGVDNVTMRNLAAEAGTSAPSVYYHVKDKAALLGLLADSVLDSIEIPLDGNWDQRIRELYTNAWRVMVAVPGIAGLIQQRPLAGMADTMDRTAKQIMAESGWSRRDLDAAHAVLYIHLLGSVQLEHHLRRAGAGHAELIFQHGLNVILAGLKSVNAHE
;
A
#
# COMPACT_ATOMS: atom_id res chain seq x y z
N MET A 1 22.60 -28.61 27.47
CA MET A 1 22.78 -27.37 26.63
C MET A 1 21.57 -26.46 26.79
N ALA A 2 21.72 -25.40 27.54
CA ALA A 2 20.65 -24.47 27.89
C ALA A 2 20.43 -23.48 26.72
N ARG A 3 19.22 -23.45 26.21
CA ARG A 3 18.75 -22.51 25.16
C ARG A 3 18.47 -21.16 25.81
N THR A 4 19.39 -20.20 25.67
CA THR A 4 19.23 -18.83 26.15
C THR A 4 18.06 -18.17 25.40
N ARG A 5 16.92 -18.00 26.06
CA ARG A 5 15.83 -17.14 25.60
C ARG A 5 16.34 -15.69 25.63
N ARG A 6 16.53 -15.09 24.45
CA ARG A 6 16.70 -13.65 24.32
C ARG A 6 15.38 -13.00 24.79
N THR A 7 15.38 -12.46 25.97
CA THR A 7 14.34 -11.55 26.46
C THR A 7 14.45 -10.27 25.66
N ALA A 8 13.46 -9.99 24.81
CA ALA A 8 13.30 -8.68 24.20
C ALA A 8 13.17 -7.66 25.33
N SER A 9 14.05 -6.68 25.38
CA SER A 9 14.01 -5.59 26.35
C SER A 9 12.69 -4.82 26.14
N ALA A 10 11.81 -4.88 27.14
CA ALA A 10 10.58 -4.08 27.13
C ALA A 10 10.96 -2.59 27.13
N LEU A 11 10.39 -1.82 26.19
CA LEU A 11 10.57 -0.37 26.16
C LEU A 11 10.04 0.26 27.47
N PRO A 12 10.72 1.31 27.99
CA PRO A 12 10.24 2.02 29.17
C PRO A 12 8.80 2.54 28.96
N TYR A 13 8.01 2.56 30.01
CA TYR A 13 6.64 3.09 30.02
C TYR A 13 6.68 4.55 29.49
N GLY A 14 6.02 4.83 28.33
CA GLY A 14 6.05 6.16 27.70
C GLY A 14 6.98 6.29 26.49
N ALA A 15 7.75 5.26 26.11
CA ALA A 15 8.68 5.31 24.96
C ALA A 15 8.04 4.97 23.61
N LEU A 16 6.78 4.57 23.57
CA LEU A 16 6.06 4.31 22.31
C LEU A 16 5.53 5.63 21.75
N ASP A 17 6.23 6.20 20.79
CA ASP A 17 5.67 7.28 19.98
C ASP A 17 4.91 6.73 18.75
N ARG A 18 4.21 7.63 18.03
CA ARG A 18 3.42 7.26 16.87
C ARG A 18 4.27 6.68 15.72
N GLY A 19 5.50 7.16 15.55
CA GLY A 19 6.40 6.68 14.51
C GLY A 19 6.86 5.25 14.77
N HIS A 20 7.24 4.93 15.99
CA HIS A 20 7.58 3.58 16.43
C HIS A 20 6.38 2.63 16.30
N LEU A 21 5.17 3.10 16.69
CA LEU A 21 3.95 2.30 16.55
C LEU A 21 3.69 1.94 15.08
N VAL A 22 3.79 2.91 14.16
CA VAL A 22 3.62 2.70 12.71
C VAL A 22 4.65 1.71 12.17
N LYS A 23 5.91 1.84 12.55
CA LYS A 23 6.97 0.92 12.13
C LYS A 23 6.63 -0.52 12.53
N HIS A 24 6.31 -0.76 13.80
CA HIS A 24 5.93 -2.09 14.28
C HIS A 24 4.64 -2.61 13.64
N LEU A 25 3.69 -1.72 13.35
CA LEU A 25 2.46 -2.07 12.65
C LEU A 25 2.73 -2.58 11.23
N LEU A 26 3.58 -1.89 10.47
CA LEU A 26 3.99 -2.31 9.13
C LEU A 26 4.77 -3.65 9.16
N GLU A 27 5.70 -3.82 10.10
CA GLU A 27 6.46 -5.06 10.28
C GLU A 27 5.52 -6.24 10.62
N LEU A 28 4.60 -6.03 11.54
CA LEU A 28 3.57 -7.01 11.89
C LEU A 28 2.73 -7.38 10.68
N ALA A 29 2.16 -6.38 9.98
CA ALA A 29 1.28 -6.60 8.85
C ALA A 29 1.95 -7.32 7.68
N ARG A 30 3.23 -7.02 7.39
CA ARG A 30 4.03 -7.75 6.39
C ARG A 30 4.20 -9.22 6.74
N ARG A 31 4.35 -9.53 8.02
CA ARG A 31 4.60 -10.90 8.49
C ARG A 31 3.32 -11.73 8.61
N VAL A 32 2.23 -11.16 9.12
CA VAL A 32 1.01 -11.93 9.44
C VAL A 32 -0.17 -11.66 8.51
N GLY A 33 -0.12 -10.63 7.69
CA GLY A 33 -1.22 -10.13 6.87
C GLY A 33 -2.22 -9.28 7.67
N VAL A 34 -3.01 -8.48 6.93
CA VAL A 34 -3.99 -7.52 7.47
C VAL A 34 -5.01 -8.19 8.41
N ASP A 35 -5.51 -9.38 8.04
CA ASP A 35 -6.55 -10.09 8.79
C ASP A 35 -6.12 -10.44 10.23
N ASN A 36 -4.81 -10.69 10.42
CA ASN A 36 -4.23 -11.06 11.71
C ASN A 36 -3.66 -9.89 12.49
N VAL A 37 -3.79 -8.66 11.99
CA VAL A 37 -3.41 -7.45 12.74
C VAL A 37 -4.45 -7.18 13.81
N THR A 38 -4.00 -7.20 15.07
CA THR A 38 -4.81 -6.92 16.26
C THR A 38 -4.05 -6.01 17.22
N MET A 39 -4.77 -5.30 18.11
CA MET A 39 -4.16 -4.48 19.16
C MET A 39 -3.20 -5.30 20.03
N ARG A 40 -3.56 -6.54 20.34
CA ARG A 40 -2.75 -7.46 21.16
C ARG A 40 -1.47 -7.88 20.43
N ASN A 41 -1.57 -8.24 19.15
CA ASN A 41 -0.41 -8.65 18.36
C ASN A 41 0.54 -7.47 18.15
N LEU A 42 0.01 -6.26 17.94
CA LEU A 42 0.83 -5.05 17.83
C LEU A 42 1.52 -4.71 19.15
N ALA A 43 0.84 -4.84 20.28
CA ALA A 43 1.45 -4.64 21.60
C ALA A 43 2.62 -5.62 21.82
N ALA A 44 2.44 -6.89 21.48
CA ALA A 44 3.49 -7.90 21.56
C ALA A 44 4.68 -7.60 20.64
N GLU A 45 4.41 -7.15 19.40
CA GLU A 45 5.43 -6.76 18.41
C GLU A 45 6.25 -5.55 18.88
N ALA A 46 5.57 -4.55 19.44
CA ALA A 46 6.20 -3.33 19.95
C ALA A 46 6.83 -3.48 21.35
N GLY A 47 6.78 -4.68 21.95
CA GLY A 47 7.30 -4.93 23.30
C GLY A 47 6.60 -4.11 24.39
N THR A 48 5.30 -3.82 24.23
CA THR A 48 4.52 -2.97 25.11
C THR A 48 3.22 -3.64 25.56
N SER A 49 2.38 -2.93 26.32
CA SER A 49 1.06 -3.40 26.74
C SER A 49 -0.07 -2.98 25.78
N ALA A 50 -1.14 -3.75 25.72
CA ALA A 50 -2.31 -3.39 24.93
C ALA A 50 -2.90 -2.01 25.34
N PRO A 51 -3.00 -1.62 26.63
CA PRO A 51 -3.39 -0.26 27.01
C PRO A 51 -2.52 0.83 26.40
N SER A 52 -1.21 0.62 26.25
CA SER A 52 -0.31 1.58 25.59
C SER A 52 -0.65 1.75 24.10
N VAL A 53 -1.03 0.69 23.40
CA VAL A 53 -1.50 0.77 22.01
C VAL A 53 -2.81 1.53 21.93
N TYR A 54 -3.78 1.24 22.85
CA TYR A 54 -5.06 1.94 22.89
C TYR A 54 -4.94 3.44 23.17
N TYR A 55 -3.87 3.88 23.81
CA TYR A 55 -3.58 5.31 23.98
C TYR A 55 -3.37 6.01 22.62
N HIS A 56 -2.78 5.33 21.63
CA HIS A 56 -2.49 5.88 20.30
C HIS A 56 -3.58 5.61 19.27
N VAL A 57 -4.32 4.49 19.40
CA VAL A 57 -5.30 4.02 18.41
C VAL A 57 -6.52 3.49 19.13
N LYS A 58 -7.66 4.15 18.95
CA LYS A 58 -8.89 3.91 19.73
C LYS A 58 -9.54 2.53 19.55
N ASP A 59 -9.44 1.95 18.34
CA ASP A 59 -10.08 0.69 17.98
C ASP A 59 -9.38 0.01 16.79
N LYS A 60 -9.85 -1.20 16.43
CA LYS A 60 -9.31 -1.97 15.31
C LYS A 60 -9.49 -1.26 13.96
N ALA A 61 -10.59 -0.55 13.77
CA ALA A 61 -10.84 0.16 12.52
C ALA A 61 -9.83 1.30 12.33
N ALA A 62 -9.56 2.07 13.40
CA ALA A 62 -8.53 3.10 13.40
C ALA A 62 -7.13 2.53 13.20
N LEU A 63 -6.84 1.34 13.77
CA LEU A 63 -5.57 0.63 13.56
C LEU A 63 -5.37 0.22 12.11
N LEU A 64 -6.38 -0.40 11.50
CA LEU A 64 -6.34 -0.77 10.08
C LEU A 64 -6.30 0.47 9.18
N GLY A 65 -6.95 1.55 9.61
CA GLY A 65 -6.82 2.85 8.99
C GLY A 65 -5.39 3.33 8.93
N LEU A 66 -4.75 3.39 10.08
CA LEU A 66 -3.35 3.80 10.21
C LEU A 66 -2.42 2.91 9.37
N LEU A 67 -2.67 1.60 9.32
CA LEU A 67 -1.90 0.66 8.50
C LEU A 67 -2.00 1.03 7.01
N ALA A 68 -3.20 1.20 6.52
CA ALA A 68 -3.42 1.48 5.12
C ALA A 68 -2.82 2.86 4.74
N ASP A 69 -2.98 3.91 5.58
CA ASP A 69 -2.35 5.22 5.40
C ASP A 69 -0.82 5.07 5.30
N SER A 70 -0.23 4.33 6.23
CA SER A 70 1.23 4.14 6.29
C SER A 70 1.78 3.36 5.10
N VAL A 71 1.01 2.41 4.56
CA VAL A 71 1.39 1.69 3.33
C VAL A 71 1.39 2.64 2.14
N LEU A 72 0.36 3.48 1.99
CA LEU A 72 0.26 4.42 0.88
C LEU A 72 1.27 5.56 0.99
N ASP A 73 1.52 6.06 2.19
CA ASP A 73 2.53 7.11 2.45
C ASP A 73 3.97 6.62 2.16
N SER A 74 4.20 5.30 2.14
CA SER A 74 5.50 4.72 1.81
C SER A 74 5.74 4.55 0.30
N ILE A 75 4.79 4.93 -0.55
CA ILE A 75 4.94 4.89 -2.02
C ILE A 75 5.81 6.06 -2.46
N GLU A 76 6.95 5.77 -3.06
CA GLU A 76 7.82 6.79 -3.64
C GLU A 76 7.17 7.41 -4.88
N ILE A 77 7.11 8.75 -4.89
CA ILE A 77 6.57 9.54 -6.00
C ILE A 77 7.71 9.90 -6.93
N PRO A 78 7.68 9.47 -8.21
CA PRO A 78 8.71 9.82 -9.18
C PRO A 78 8.63 11.31 -9.56
N LEU A 79 9.78 11.98 -9.59
CA LEU A 79 9.90 13.40 -9.91
C LEU A 79 10.35 13.65 -11.35
N ASP A 80 11.13 12.74 -11.91
CA ASP A 80 11.79 12.90 -13.21
C ASP A 80 11.14 12.05 -14.30
N GLY A 81 11.20 12.51 -15.53
CA GLY A 81 10.68 11.84 -16.71
C GLY A 81 9.37 12.42 -17.23
N ASN A 82 8.93 11.93 -18.39
CA ASN A 82 7.63 12.30 -18.95
C ASN A 82 6.48 11.60 -18.22
N TRP A 83 5.23 12.00 -18.48
CA TRP A 83 4.07 11.53 -17.74
C TRP A 83 3.94 10.00 -17.69
N ASP A 84 4.18 9.29 -18.79
CA ASP A 84 4.00 7.85 -18.85
C ASP A 84 5.12 7.07 -18.12
N GLN A 85 6.35 7.60 -18.14
CA GLN A 85 7.46 7.08 -17.35
C GLN A 85 7.16 7.23 -15.85
N ARG A 86 6.73 8.42 -15.44
CA ARG A 86 6.37 8.71 -14.04
C ARG A 86 5.16 7.89 -13.58
N ILE A 87 4.12 7.72 -14.40
CA ILE A 87 2.98 6.86 -14.07
C ILE A 87 3.43 5.40 -13.95
N ARG A 88 4.25 4.90 -14.87
CA ARG A 88 4.81 3.55 -14.79
C ARG A 88 5.55 3.33 -13.48
N GLU A 89 6.42 4.22 -13.12
CA GLU A 89 7.23 4.14 -11.90
C GLU A 89 6.36 4.24 -10.65
N LEU A 90 5.44 5.20 -10.59
CA LEU A 90 4.50 5.36 -9.48
C LEU A 90 3.70 4.08 -9.22
N TYR A 91 3.11 3.49 -10.26
CA TYR A 91 2.31 2.28 -10.12
C TYR A 91 3.17 1.04 -9.82
N THR A 92 4.41 1.00 -10.31
CA THR A 92 5.36 -0.06 -9.96
C THR A 92 5.78 0.03 -8.49
N ASN A 93 6.06 1.23 -7.98
CA ASN A 93 6.37 1.46 -6.57
C ASN A 93 5.17 1.11 -5.69
N ALA A 94 3.96 1.52 -6.07
CA ALA A 94 2.73 1.18 -5.38
C ALA A 94 2.52 -0.35 -5.31
N TRP A 95 2.68 -1.05 -6.43
CA TRP A 95 2.57 -2.51 -6.48
C TRP A 95 3.56 -3.19 -5.52
N ARG A 96 4.85 -2.80 -5.56
CA ARG A 96 5.89 -3.37 -4.68
C ARG A 96 5.58 -3.19 -3.20
N VAL A 97 5.14 -2.00 -2.82
CA VAL A 97 4.78 -1.68 -1.43
C VAL A 97 3.57 -2.48 -0.99
N MET A 98 2.54 -2.56 -1.82
CA MET A 98 1.29 -3.23 -1.49
C MET A 98 1.42 -4.76 -1.43
N VAL A 99 2.15 -5.39 -2.35
CA VAL A 99 2.32 -6.87 -2.33
C VAL A 99 3.12 -7.35 -1.12
N ALA A 100 3.90 -6.45 -0.50
CA ALA A 100 4.61 -6.77 0.73
C ALA A 100 3.67 -6.94 1.95
N VAL A 101 2.41 -6.47 1.86
CA VAL A 101 1.43 -6.53 2.97
C VAL A 101 0.22 -7.37 2.53
N PRO A 102 0.17 -8.67 2.88
CA PRO A 102 -0.93 -9.54 2.48
C PRO A 102 -2.29 -9.03 2.96
N GLY A 103 -3.26 -8.94 2.05
CA GLY A 103 -4.62 -8.46 2.34
C GLY A 103 -4.82 -6.93 2.21
N ILE A 104 -3.78 -6.16 1.93
CA ILE A 104 -3.86 -4.70 1.87
C ILE A 104 -4.81 -4.19 0.78
N ALA A 105 -4.85 -4.82 -0.38
CA ALA A 105 -5.74 -4.43 -1.47
C ALA A 105 -7.21 -4.48 -1.04
N GLY A 106 -7.63 -5.55 -0.35
CA GLY A 106 -8.99 -5.66 0.21
C GLY A 106 -9.29 -4.60 1.26
N LEU A 107 -8.31 -4.28 2.12
CA LEU A 107 -8.47 -3.22 3.11
C LEU A 107 -8.66 -1.85 2.46
N ILE A 108 -7.88 -1.53 1.42
CA ILE A 108 -7.98 -0.27 0.69
C ILE A 108 -9.32 -0.17 -0.04
N GLN A 109 -9.79 -1.23 -0.69
CA GLN A 109 -11.07 -1.26 -1.40
C GLN A 109 -12.29 -1.07 -0.49
N GLN A 110 -12.23 -1.49 0.77
CA GLN A 110 -13.32 -1.35 1.74
C GLN A 110 -13.40 0.06 2.35
N ARG A 111 -12.41 0.90 2.13
CA ARG A 111 -12.41 2.26 2.68
C ARG A 111 -13.10 3.22 1.72
N PRO A 112 -13.89 4.19 2.25
CA PRO A 112 -14.40 5.29 1.42
C PRO A 112 -13.24 5.96 0.70
N LEU A 113 -13.43 6.28 -0.57
CA LEU A 113 -12.44 6.96 -1.42
C LEU A 113 -11.99 8.34 -0.88
N ALA A 114 -12.74 8.90 0.06
CA ALA A 114 -12.44 10.17 0.69
C ALA A 114 -11.35 10.01 1.75
N GLY A 115 -10.13 10.35 1.41
CA GLY A 115 -9.05 10.57 2.38
C GLY A 115 -7.70 9.93 2.05
N MET A 116 -7.66 8.75 1.40
CA MET A 116 -6.39 8.03 1.21
C MET A 116 -6.03 7.71 -0.23
N ALA A 117 -7.02 7.34 -1.04
CA ALA A 117 -6.89 7.39 -2.47
C ALA A 117 -6.48 8.78 -2.95
N ASP A 118 -6.68 9.77 -2.09
CA ASP A 118 -6.53 11.18 -2.41
C ASP A 118 -5.08 11.57 -2.79
N THR A 119 -4.05 11.07 -2.11
CA THR A 119 -2.67 11.46 -2.44
C THR A 119 -2.19 10.76 -3.70
N MET A 120 -2.36 9.43 -3.81
CA MET A 120 -1.94 8.69 -5.01
C MET A 120 -2.82 9.05 -6.21
N ASP A 121 -4.15 9.14 -6.03
CA ASP A 121 -5.12 9.58 -7.05
C ASP A 121 -4.77 10.98 -7.57
N ARG A 122 -4.59 11.93 -6.66
CA ARG A 122 -4.23 13.30 -6.97
C ARG A 122 -2.90 13.38 -7.70
N THR A 123 -1.87 12.67 -7.21
CA THR A 123 -0.55 12.63 -7.82
C THR A 123 -0.59 12.02 -9.22
N ALA A 124 -1.27 10.89 -9.40
CA ALA A 124 -1.39 10.25 -10.72
C ALA A 124 -2.11 11.16 -11.72
N LYS A 125 -3.24 11.75 -11.31
CA LYS A 125 -4.00 12.70 -12.14
C LYS A 125 -3.19 13.96 -12.45
N GLN A 126 -2.43 14.47 -11.51
CA GLN A 126 -1.55 15.62 -11.71
C GLN A 126 -0.46 15.31 -12.74
N ILE A 127 0.21 14.17 -12.63
CA ILE A 127 1.21 13.72 -13.61
C ILE A 127 0.59 13.58 -15.01
N MET A 128 -0.58 12.98 -15.11
CA MET A 128 -1.26 12.78 -16.39
C MET A 128 -1.74 14.10 -16.99
N ALA A 129 -2.20 15.06 -16.18
CA ALA A 129 -2.66 16.37 -16.63
C ALA A 129 -1.55 17.17 -17.36
N GLU A 130 -0.27 16.91 -17.08
CA GLU A 130 0.87 17.53 -17.77
C GLU A 130 0.89 17.23 -19.28
N SER A 131 0.20 16.18 -19.73
CA SER A 131 0.11 15.79 -21.14
C SER A 131 -1.15 16.27 -21.87
N GLY A 132 -1.95 17.14 -21.27
CA GLY A 132 -3.11 17.77 -21.92
C GLY A 132 -4.41 16.97 -21.87
N TRP A 133 -4.50 15.93 -21.06
CA TRP A 133 -5.71 15.13 -20.90
C TRP A 133 -6.92 15.96 -20.45
N SER A 134 -8.11 15.69 -21.01
CA SER A 134 -9.33 16.23 -20.49
C SER A 134 -9.62 15.68 -19.08
N ARG A 135 -10.33 16.46 -18.24
CA ARG A 135 -10.65 16.02 -16.87
C ARG A 135 -11.42 14.69 -16.83
N ARG A 136 -12.31 14.49 -17.80
CA ARG A 136 -13.12 13.27 -17.91
C ARG A 136 -12.26 12.05 -18.21
N ASP A 137 -11.31 12.20 -19.12
CA ASP A 137 -10.46 11.11 -19.59
C ASP A 137 -9.40 10.78 -18.53
N LEU A 138 -8.92 11.77 -17.77
CA LEU A 138 -8.07 11.56 -16.60
C LEU A 138 -8.74 10.65 -15.56
N ASP A 139 -10.00 10.89 -15.24
CA ASP A 139 -10.73 10.08 -14.25
C ASP A 139 -10.89 8.64 -14.74
N ALA A 140 -11.21 8.44 -16.03
CA ALA A 140 -11.35 7.11 -16.63
C ALA A 140 -10.00 6.37 -16.71
N ALA A 141 -8.96 7.03 -17.18
CA ALA A 141 -7.61 6.48 -17.30
C ALA A 141 -7.03 6.10 -15.93
N HIS A 142 -7.20 6.98 -14.93
CA HIS A 142 -6.79 6.69 -13.56
C HIS A 142 -7.56 5.48 -13.00
N ALA A 143 -8.88 5.39 -13.22
CA ALA A 143 -9.69 4.26 -12.75
C ALA A 143 -9.20 2.92 -13.32
N VAL A 144 -8.85 2.86 -14.61
CA VAL A 144 -8.30 1.64 -15.23
C VAL A 144 -6.97 1.23 -14.60
N LEU A 145 -6.06 2.19 -14.42
CA LEU A 145 -4.76 1.95 -13.77
C LEU A 145 -4.94 1.48 -12.32
N TYR A 146 -5.85 2.09 -11.57
CA TYR A 146 -6.13 1.76 -10.17
C TYR A 146 -6.74 0.35 -10.04
N ILE A 147 -7.70 -0.01 -10.88
CA ILE A 147 -8.30 -1.35 -10.92
C ILE A 147 -7.23 -2.39 -11.25
N HIS A 148 -6.36 -2.11 -12.23
CA HIS A 148 -5.26 -3.01 -12.59
C HIS A 148 -4.29 -3.22 -11.43
N LEU A 149 -3.90 -2.15 -10.74
CA LEU A 149 -3.03 -2.22 -9.56
C LEU A 149 -3.64 -3.12 -8.48
N LEU A 150 -4.85 -2.79 -8.02
CA LEU A 150 -5.49 -3.53 -6.91
C LEU A 150 -5.77 -4.99 -7.28
N GLY A 151 -6.26 -5.25 -8.52
CA GLY A 151 -6.48 -6.60 -9.01
C GLY A 151 -5.19 -7.42 -9.07
N SER A 152 -4.09 -6.81 -9.51
CA SER A 152 -2.78 -7.47 -9.57
C SER A 152 -2.20 -7.76 -8.18
N VAL A 153 -2.35 -6.85 -7.22
CA VAL A 153 -1.94 -7.08 -5.82
C VAL A 153 -2.75 -8.23 -5.19
N GLN A 154 -4.05 -8.27 -5.46
CA GLN A 154 -4.93 -9.35 -5.00
C GLN A 154 -4.52 -10.69 -5.62
N LEU A 155 -4.24 -10.70 -6.93
CA LEU A 155 -3.81 -11.89 -7.66
C LEU A 155 -2.48 -12.45 -7.12
N GLU A 156 -1.50 -11.59 -6.86
CA GLU A 156 -0.22 -12.00 -6.27
C GLU A 156 -0.42 -12.77 -4.97
N HIS A 157 -1.30 -12.28 -4.10
CA HIS A 157 -1.59 -12.94 -2.85
C HIS A 157 -2.19 -14.35 -3.04
N HIS A 158 -3.06 -14.53 -4.03
CA HIS A 158 -3.62 -15.84 -4.37
C HIS A 158 -2.57 -16.76 -4.98
N LEU A 159 -1.75 -16.27 -5.91
CA LEU A 159 -0.73 -17.05 -6.59
C LEU A 159 0.37 -17.53 -5.63
N ARG A 160 0.81 -16.68 -4.70
CA ARG A 160 1.77 -17.08 -3.65
C ARG A 160 1.24 -18.23 -2.79
N ARG A 161 -0.05 -18.20 -2.42
CA ARG A 161 -0.69 -19.29 -1.67
C ARG A 161 -0.75 -20.58 -2.47
N ALA A 162 -0.89 -20.49 -3.80
CA ALA A 162 -0.91 -21.63 -4.71
C ALA A 162 0.48 -22.12 -5.15
N GLY A 163 1.57 -21.48 -4.70
CA GLY A 163 2.94 -21.80 -5.12
C GLY A 163 3.25 -21.41 -6.57
N ALA A 164 2.44 -20.55 -7.19
CA ALA A 164 2.61 -20.09 -8.56
C ALA A 164 3.19 -18.66 -8.57
N GLY A 165 4.31 -18.44 -9.24
CA GLY A 165 5.04 -17.18 -9.19
C GLY A 165 5.17 -16.46 -10.53
N HIS A 166 4.16 -15.72 -10.98
CA HIS A 166 4.27 -14.86 -12.19
C HIS A 166 3.46 -13.55 -12.07
N ALA A 167 3.01 -13.18 -10.88
CA ALA A 167 2.13 -12.01 -10.74
C ALA A 167 2.83 -10.69 -11.06
N GLU A 168 4.12 -10.55 -10.77
CA GLU A 168 4.89 -9.37 -11.17
C GLU A 168 4.94 -9.22 -12.70
N LEU A 169 5.16 -10.32 -13.42
CA LEU A 169 5.17 -10.30 -14.88
C LEU A 169 3.78 -9.92 -15.42
N ILE A 170 2.70 -10.47 -14.85
CA ILE A 170 1.33 -10.14 -15.24
C ILE A 170 1.04 -8.66 -14.98
N PHE A 171 1.42 -8.14 -13.81
CA PHE A 171 1.27 -6.73 -13.47
C PHE A 171 2.02 -5.83 -14.45
N GLN A 172 3.31 -6.09 -14.68
CA GLN A 172 4.14 -5.27 -15.57
C GLN A 172 3.64 -5.31 -17.02
N HIS A 173 3.25 -6.49 -17.50
CA HIS A 173 2.70 -6.62 -18.85
C HIS A 173 1.38 -5.85 -18.99
N GLY A 174 0.46 -6.01 -18.07
CA GLY A 174 -0.82 -5.29 -18.06
C GLY A 174 -0.63 -3.78 -17.99
N LEU A 175 0.27 -3.30 -17.12
CA LEU A 175 0.61 -1.88 -17.02
C LEU A 175 1.17 -1.35 -18.35
N ASN A 176 2.02 -2.11 -19.03
CA ASN A 176 2.56 -1.73 -20.35
C ASN A 176 1.45 -1.60 -21.41
N VAL A 177 0.53 -2.56 -21.46
CA VAL A 177 -0.61 -2.54 -22.39
C VAL A 177 -1.52 -1.34 -22.12
N ILE A 178 -1.85 -1.08 -20.87
CA ILE A 178 -2.68 0.06 -20.48
C ILE A 178 -2.00 1.37 -20.89
N LEU A 179 -0.73 1.57 -20.53
CA LEU A 179 -0.01 2.80 -20.87
C LEU A 179 0.13 3.02 -22.39
N ALA A 180 0.34 1.95 -23.18
CA ALA A 180 0.35 2.04 -24.63
C ALA A 180 -1.01 2.49 -25.19
N GLY A 181 -2.11 1.92 -24.66
CA GLY A 181 -3.47 2.32 -25.03
C GLY A 181 -3.77 3.77 -24.66
N LEU A 182 -3.38 4.20 -23.44
CA LEU A 182 -3.57 5.58 -22.98
C LEU A 182 -2.80 6.58 -23.85
N LYS A 183 -1.56 6.28 -24.24
CA LYS A 183 -0.79 7.11 -25.20
C LYS A 183 -1.50 7.27 -26.55
N SER A 184 -2.05 6.18 -27.06
CA SER A 184 -2.77 6.21 -28.35
C SER A 184 -4.02 7.07 -28.26
N VAL A 185 -4.79 7.01 -27.19
CA VAL A 185 -5.97 7.85 -26.99
C VAL A 185 -5.59 9.33 -26.92
N ASN A 186 -4.59 9.68 -26.11
CA ASN A 186 -4.13 11.06 -25.93
C ASN A 186 -3.53 11.69 -27.19
N ALA A 187 -3.01 10.89 -28.11
CA ALA A 187 -2.41 11.39 -29.36
C ALA A 187 -3.45 11.75 -30.46
N HIS A 188 -4.72 11.41 -30.25
CA HIS A 188 -5.82 11.61 -31.21
C HIS A 188 -6.78 12.75 -30.82
N GLU A 189 -6.55 13.40 -29.67
CA GLU A 189 -7.24 14.62 -29.26
C GLU A 189 -6.40 15.88 -29.50
#